data_48b82448a9e0c3d0d95e0a90cb792103
#
_entry.id   48b82448a9e0c3d0d95e0a90cb792103
#
_cell.length_a   1.000
_cell.length_b   1.000
_cell.length_c   1.000
_cell.angle_alpha   90.00
_cell.angle_beta   90.00
_cell.angle_gamma   90.00
#
_symmetry.space_group_name_H-M   'P 1'
#
loop_
_entity.id
_entity.type
_entity.pdbx_description
1 polymer ?
#
loop_
_entity_poly.entity_id
_entity_poly.type
_entity_poly.pdbx_seq_one_letter_code
_entity_poly.pdbx_strand_id
1 'polypeptide(L)'
;MRQATRTQWIKCTIAILLYLAFLIWVHSWWGLIVVPFIFDIYITKKIPWSFWKKSKNPTVRNVMSWVDAIVFALVAVYFVNIYIFQNYQIPSSSLEKSLLVGDFLYVSKMSYGPRVPNTPLSMPLAQHTLPILNTKSYIEWPQWKYKRVPGFGKVKLNDIVVFNFPAGDTVALNNQQTDFYSIAYGEGQRLYPKQIEMDSLTRQQQRAVYDLYYNAGRQQILSNPRVYGEVIYRPVDRRENYVKRCVGLPGDTLQIVDGQVMIDGKVIENPENLQFNYFVQTTGPYITEDMFRELGISKADQTLYDDSSWEETFRQIGLDNRNAQGKMAPIYHLPLTNKMYETLSGNKKLISKIVMEPEEYAGQMYPLNLHTKWNRNNYGPIWIPAKGATITLTEDNLPIYERCIVAYEGNKLEIKPDGIYINGEKTDQYTFKMDYYWMMGDNRHNSADSRYWGFVPEDHVVGKPIVVWLSLDKDRGWFDGKIRWNRLFKWVD
;
A
#
# COMPACT_ATOMS: atom_id res chain seq x y z
N MET A 1 -28.34 1.40 -50.05
CA MET A 1 -27.26 1.10 -49.09
C MET A 1 -25.92 1.18 -49.80
N ARG A 2 -24.97 1.98 -49.36
CA ARG A 2 -23.61 1.98 -49.93
C ARG A 2 -22.97 0.63 -49.60
N GLN A 3 -22.62 -0.17 -50.62
CA GLN A 3 -21.89 -1.42 -50.37
C GLN A 3 -20.57 -1.11 -49.67
N ALA A 4 -20.28 -1.83 -48.58
CA ALA A 4 -19.04 -1.68 -47.85
C ALA A 4 -17.84 -2.07 -48.72
N THR A 5 -16.78 -1.27 -48.72
CA THR A 5 -15.57 -1.53 -49.48
C THR A 5 -14.78 -2.71 -48.89
N ARG A 6 -13.97 -3.39 -49.71
CA ARG A 6 -13.08 -4.48 -49.26
C ARG A 6 -12.22 -4.05 -48.07
N THR A 7 -11.71 -2.83 -48.06
CA THR A 7 -10.93 -2.27 -46.97
C THR A 7 -11.73 -2.14 -45.65
N GLN A 8 -13.02 -1.79 -45.74
CA GLN A 8 -13.90 -1.72 -44.55
C GLN A 8 -14.16 -3.10 -43.97
N TRP A 9 -14.39 -4.12 -44.80
CA TRP A 9 -14.51 -5.49 -44.35
C TRP A 9 -13.24 -5.99 -43.67
N ILE A 10 -12.05 -5.75 -44.24
CA ILE A 10 -10.78 -6.14 -43.65
C ILE A 10 -10.60 -5.47 -42.28
N LYS A 11 -10.83 -4.15 -42.16
CA LYS A 11 -10.74 -3.42 -40.87
C LYS A 11 -11.73 -3.94 -39.84
N CYS A 12 -12.96 -4.22 -40.25
CA CYS A 12 -13.99 -4.78 -39.39
C CYS A 12 -13.59 -6.16 -38.86
N THR A 13 -13.13 -7.05 -39.72
CA THR A 13 -12.69 -8.40 -39.37
C THR A 13 -11.51 -8.34 -38.39
N ILE A 14 -10.49 -7.52 -38.66
CA ILE A 14 -9.34 -7.35 -37.75
C ILE A 14 -9.80 -6.81 -36.39
N ALA A 15 -10.64 -5.78 -36.37
CA ALA A 15 -11.16 -5.20 -35.12
C ALA A 15 -11.95 -6.23 -34.30
N ILE A 16 -12.82 -7.01 -34.94
CA ILE A 16 -13.60 -8.07 -34.28
C ILE A 16 -12.67 -9.17 -33.75
N LEU A 17 -11.69 -9.64 -34.54
CA LEU A 17 -10.74 -10.67 -34.09
C LEU A 17 -9.90 -10.21 -32.89
N LEU A 18 -9.37 -8.99 -32.92
CA LEU A 18 -8.63 -8.42 -31.83
C LEU A 18 -9.51 -8.29 -30.57
N TYR A 19 -10.76 -7.85 -30.75
CA TYR A 19 -11.70 -7.73 -29.64
C TYR A 19 -12.11 -9.10 -29.08
N LEU A 20 -12.33 -10.11 -29.92
CA LEU A 20 -12.60 -11.47 -29.46
C LEU A 20 -11.41 -12.08 -28.72
N ALA A 21 -10.17 -11.86 -29.21
CA ALA A 21 -8.96 -12.27 -28.51
C ALA A 21 -8.86 -11.62 -27.12
N PHE A 22 -9.21 -10.32 -27.01
CA PHE A 22 -9.31 -9.63 -25.74
C PHE A 22 -10.38 -10.23 -24.81
N LEU A 23 -11.58 -10.55 -25.32
CA LEU A 23 -12.65 -11.19 -24.53
C LEU A 23 -12.26 -12.59 -24.04
N ILE A 24 -11.58 -13.37 -24.87
CA ILE A 24 -11.02 -14.68 -24.48
C ILE A 24 -10.00 -14.50 -23.37
N TRP A 25 -9.07 -13.56 -23.52
CA TRP A 25 -8.04 -13.28 -22.52
C TRP A 25 -8.64 -12.84 -21.16
N VAL A 26 -9.65 -11.94 -21.18
CA VAL A 26 -10.37 -11.48 -19.97
C VAL A 26 -11.36 -12.53 -19.46
N HIS A 27 -11.65 -13.59 -20.23
CA HIS A 27 -12.71 -14.59 -19.98
C HIS A 27 -14.07 -13.94 -19.70
N SER A 28 -14.49 -12.96 -20.50
CA SER A 28 -15.74 -12.22 -20.33
C SER A 28 -16.61 -12.28 -21.57
N TRP A 29 -17.66 -13.10 -21.53
CA TRP A 29 -18.60 -13.25 -22.64
C TRP A 29 -19.64 -12.12 -22.75
N TRP A 30 -19.86 -11.39 -21.67
CA TRP A 30 -20.74 -10.21 -21.67
C TRP A 30 -20.28 -9.14 -22.68
N GLY A 31 -18.98 -9.06 -22.93
CA GLY A 31 -18.42 -8.15 -23.93
C GLY A 31 -18.88 -8.42 -25.36
N LEU A 32 -19.45 -9.58 -25.68
CA LEU A 32 -19.98 -9.86 -27.02
C LEU A 32 -21.06 -8.86 -27.47
N ILE A 33 -21.74 -8.18 -26.53
CA ILE A 33 -22.69 -7.12 -26.81
C ILE A 33 -22.06 -5.95 -27.61
N VAL A 34 -20.73 -5.78 -27.58
CA VAL A 34 -20.02 -4.72 -28.29
C VAL A 34 -19.78 -5.08 -29.78
N VAL A 35 -19.75 -6.37 -30.11
CA VAL A 35 -19.48 -6.83 -31.51
C VAL A 35 -20.44 -6.23 -32.56
N PRO A 36 -21.77 -6.17 -32.31
CA PRO A 36 -22.69 -5.50 -33.22
C PRO A 36 -22.37 -4.02 -33.45
N PHE A 37 -21.89 -3.31 -32.43
CA PHE A 37 -21.50 -1.90 -32.53
C PHE A 37 -20.21 -1.74 -33.37
N ILE A 38 -19.22 -2.63 -33.19
CA ILE A 38 -18.04 -2.66 -34.08
C ILE A 38 -18.46 -2.90 -35.50
N PHE A 39 -19.36 -3.85 -35.74
CA PHE A 39 -19.89 -4.14 -37.06
C PHE A 39 -20.62 -2.94 -37.67
N ASP A 40 -21.43 -2.23 -36.86
CA ASP A 40 -22.13 -1.03 -37.32
C ASP A 40 -21.18 0.11 -37.70
N ILE A 41 -20.14 0.35 -36.91
CA ILE A 41 -19.13 1.40 -37.17
C ILE A 41 -18.47 1.22 -38.54
N TYR A 42 -18.11 -0.01 -38.91
CA TYR A 42 -17.38 -0.28 -40.14
C TYR A 42 -18.27 -0.60 -41.33
N ILE A 43 -19.37 -1.33 -41.14
CA ILE A 43 -20.17 -1.94 -42.22
C ILE A 43 -21.52 -1.28 -42.34
N THR A 44 -22.41 -1.41 -41.36
CA THR A 44 -23.83 -1.02 -41.54
C THR A 44 -24.05 0.48 -41.45
N LYS A 45 -23.28 1.18 -40.62
CA LYS A 45 -23.36 2.65 -40.40
C LYS A 45 -24.78 3.16 -40.15
N LYS A 46 -25.62 2.32 -39.52
CA LYS A 46 -27.00 2.67 -39.15
C LYS A 46 -27.05 3.69 -38.06
N ILE A 47 -26.16 3.57 -37.09
CA ILE A 47 -26.01 4.54 -35.97
C ILE A 47 -25.18 5.72 -36.51
N PRO A 48 -25.71 6.96 -36.42
CA PRO A 48 -25.01 8.14 -36.91
C PRO A 48 -23.92 8.60 -35.95
N TRP A 49 -22.88 7.79 -35.70
CA TRP A 49 -21.79 8.09 -34.74
C TRP A 49 -21.13 9.47 -34.90
N SER A 50 -21.21 10.01 -36.15
CA SER A 50 -20.59 11.30 -36.47
C SER A 50 -21.63 12.32 -37.00
N PHE A 51 -22.87 12.29 -36.48
CA PHE A 51 -23.97 13.18 -36.93
C PHE A 51 -23.60 14.66 -36.90
N TRP A 52 -22.80 15.06 -35.88
CA TRP A 52 -22.33 16.42 -35.65
C TRP A 52 -21.44 16.96 -36.80
N LYS A 53 -20.72 16.08 -37.54
CA LYS A 53 -19.88 16.45 -38.70
C LYS A 53 -20.69 17.05 -39.86
N LYS A 54 -22.00 16.77 -39.91
CA LYS A 54 -22.93 17.29 -40.92
C LYS A 54 -23.57 18.61 -40.51
N SER A 55 -23.33 19.12 -39.30
CA SER A 55 -23.89 20.39 -38.84
C SER A 55 -23.40 21.55 -39.71
N LYS A 56 -24.31 22.47 -40.04
CA LYS A 56 -24.00 23.71 -40.78
C LYS A 56 -23.24 24.71 -39.90
N ASN A 57 -23.42 24.63 -38.58
CA ASN A 57 -22.77 25.54 -37.62
C ASN A 57 -21.31 25.09 -37.36
N PRO A 58 -20.31 25.91 -37.68
CA PRO A 58 -18.92 25.57 -37.45
C PRO A 58 -18.54 25.42 -35.97
N THR A 59 -19.18 26.20 -35.08
CA THR A 59 -18.97 26.10 -33.63
C THR A 59 -19.39 24.73 -33.11
N VAL A 60 -20.57 24.24 -33.53
CA VAL A 60 -21.04 22.89 -33.15
C VAL A 60 -20.06 21.81 -33.63
N ARG A 61 -19.55 21.92 -34.85
CA ARG A 61 -18.56 20.96 -35.36
C ARG A 61 -17.26 20.96 -34.52
N ASN A 62 -16.78 22.15 -34.17
CA ASN A 62 -15.56 22.27 -33.37
C ASN A 62 -15.75 21.72 -31.95
N VAL A 63 -16.79 22.16 -31.25
CA VAL A 63 -17.10 21.70 -29.88
C VAL A 63 -17.29 20.19 -29.84
N MET A 64 -18.08 19.63 -30.74
CA MET A 64 -18.34 18.19 -30.79
C MET A 64 -17.10 17.38 -31.20
N SER A 65 -16.18 17.96 -31.97
CA SER A 65 -14.88 17.33 -32.27
C SER A 65 -14.01 17.19 -31.00
N TRP A 66 -13.99 18.21 -30.15
CA TRP A 66 -13.33 18.13 -28.84
C TRP A 66 -14.00 17.11 -27.93
N VAL A 67 -15.34 17.11 -27.88
CA VAL A 67 -16.07 16.11 -27.08
C VAL A 67 -15.77 14.68 -27.52
N ASP A 68 -15.77 14.42 -28.83
CA ASP A 68 -15.45 13.11 -29.41
C ASP A 68 -14.02 12.67 -29.03
N ALA A 69 -13.04 13.58 -29.17
CA ALA A 69 -11.66 13.33 -28.80
C ALA A 69 -11.49 13.04 -27.29
N ILE A 70 -12.16 13.82 -26.44
CA ILE A 70 -12.10 13.65 -24.96
C ILE A 70 -12.73 12.31 -24.55
N VAL A 71 -13.91 11.97 -25.09
CA VAL A 71 -14.57 10.69 -24.80
C VAL A 71 -13.70 9.52 -25.23
N PHE A 72 -13.15 9.58 -26.45
CA PHE A 72 -12.21 8.55 -26.92
C PHE A 72 -11.00 8.42 -25.99
N ALA A 73 -10.36 9.55 -25.62
CA ALA A 73 -9.20 9.55 -24.74
C ALA A 73 -9.53 8.97 -23.35
N LEU A 74 -10.65 9.34 -22.75
CA LEU A 74 -11.08 8.82 -21.44
C LEU A 74 -11.33 7.29 -21.50
N VAL A 75 -11.99 6.80 -22.54
CA VAL A 75 -12.23 5.36 -22.72
C VAL A 75 -10.90 4.62 -22.92
N ALA A 76 -10.01 5.13 -23.79
CA ALA A 76 -8.71 4.53 -24.03
C ALA A 76 -7.86 4.48 -22.75
N VAL A 77 -7.76 5.60 -22.04
CA VAL A 77 -7.02 5.68 -20.77
C VAL A 77 -7.62 4.74 -19.71
N TYR A 78 -8.94 4.62 -19.64
CA TYR A 78 -9.61 3.69 -18.72
C TYR A 78 -9.13 2.24 -18.97
N PHE A 79 -9.16 1.78 -20.22
CA PHE A 79 -8.71 0.44 -20.56
C PHE A 79 -7.20 0.23 -20.34
N VAL A 80 -6.38 1.21 -20.71
CA VAL A 80 -4.93 1.16 -20.47
C VAL A 80 -4.63 1.06 -18.98
N ASN A 81 -5.27 1.89 -18.15
CA ASN A 81 -5.06 1.89 -16.71
C ASN A 81 -5.54 0.62 -16.00
N ILE A 82 -6.55 -0.06 -16.54
CA ILE A 82 -7.01 -1.33 -15.97
C ILE A 82 -6.10 -2.49 -16.36
N TYR A 83 -5.76 -2.59 -17.66
CA TYR A 83 -5.20 -3.83 -18.20
C TYR A 83 -3.70 -3.76 -18.50
N ILE A 84 -3.11 -2.59 -18.73
CA ILE A 84 -1.74 -2.48 -19.21
C ILE A 84 -0.84 -1.85 -18.15
N PHE A 85 -1.02 -0.57 -17.87
CA PHE A 85 -0.22 0.15 -16.89
C PHE A 85 -0.97 1.33 -16.29
N GLN A 86 -0.47 1.80 -15.16
CA GLN A 86 -0.94 3.02 -14.49
C GLN A 86 0.24 3.79 -13.90
N ASN A 87 0.17 5.11 -13.95
CA ASN A 87 1.18 5.97 -13.35
C ASN A 87 0.82 6.26 -11.88
N TYR A 88 1.84 6.23 -11.03
CA TYR A 88 1.74 6.59 -9.61
C TYR A 88 2.86 7.54 -9.22
N GLN A 89 2.62 8.37 -8.23
CA GLN A 89 3.63 9.20 -7.60
C GLN A 89 3.93 8.66 -6.20
N ILE A 90 5.19 8.65 -5.80
CA ILE A 90 5.63 8.26 -4.46
C ILE A 90 5.43 9.44 -3.50
N PRO A 91 4.53 9.32 -2.51
CA PRO A 91 4.25 10.41 -1.57
C PRO A 91 5.04 10.32 -0.26
N SER A 92 5.59 9.15 0.09
CA SER A 92 6.21 8.88 1.40
C SER A 92 7.59 8.26 1.29
N SER A 93 8.39 8.38 2.35
CA SER A 93 9.78 7.92 2.42
C SER A 93 9.94 6.42 2.82
N SER A 94 8.85 5.63 2.82
CA SER A 94 8.90 4.22 3.30
C SER A 94 9.77 3.28 2.44
N LEU A 95 10.08 3.65 1.19
CA LEU A 95 11.04 2.99 0.29
C LEU A 95 12.19 3.94 -0.07
N GLU A 96 12.49 4.91 0.79
CA GLU A 96 13.52 5.93 0.53
C GLU A 96 14.85 5.28 0.13
N LYS A 97 15.61 5.94 -0.73
CA LYS A 97 16.79 5.46 -1.46
C LYS A 97 16.50 4.45 -2.58
N SER A 98 15.54 3.54 -2.44
CA SER A 98 15.07 2.70 -3.56
C SER A 98 14.11 3.50 -4.46
N LEU A 99 13.05 4.05 -3.88
CA LEU A 99 12.12 4.98 -4.51
C LEU A 99 12.01 6.26 -3.67
N LEU A 100 12.29 7.40 -4.28
CA LEU A 100 12.30 8.70 -3.58
C LEU A 100 10.92 9.36 -3.59
N VAL A 101 10.63 10.12 -2.55
CA VAL A 101 9.46 11.02 -2.57
C VAL A 101 9.54 11.94 -3.78
N GLY A 102 8.47 11.98 -4.58
CA GLY A 102 8.41 12.72 -5.84
C GLY A 102 8.82 11.94 -7.09
N ASP A 103 9.14 10.63 -6.96
CA ASP A 103 9.28 9.75 -8.12
C ASP A 103 7.90 9.45 -8.74
N PHE A 104 7.82 9.54 -10.06
CA PHE A 104 6.67 9.13 -10.85
C PHE A 104 6.96 7.78 -11.51
N LEU A 105 6.15 6.80 -11.19
CA LEU A 105 6.34 5.41 -11.56
C LEU A 105 5.43 4.99 -12.70
N TYR A 106 5.98 4.29 -13.67
CA TYR A 106 5.24 3.44 -14.59
C TYR A 106 5.05 2.05 -13.95
N VAL A 107 3.81 1.71 -13.62
CA VAL A 107 3.47 0.45 -12.94
C VAL A 107 2.78 -0.47 -13.93
N SER A 108 3.44 -1.57 -14.28
CA SER A 108 2.92 -2.60 -15.17
C SER A 108 1.93 -3.51 -14.44
N LYS A 109 0.73 -3.61 -14.96
CA LYS A 109 -0.26 -4.58 -14.51
C LYS A 109 -0.08 -5.95 -15.16
N MET A 110 0.49 -5.95 -16.35
CA MET A 110 0.80 -7.16 -17.10
C MET A 110 1.84 -8.06 -16.42
N SER A 111 2.71 -7.49 -15.58
CA SER A 111 3.77 -8.26 -14.89
C SER A 111 3.19 -9.39 -14.04
N TYR A 112 2.09 -9.13 -13.30
CA TYR A 112 1.44 -10.12 -12.45
C TYR A 112 0.06 -10.55 -12.96
N GLY A 113 -0.38 -9.99 -14.10
CA GLY A 113 -1.71 -10.12 -14.63
C GLY A 113 -2.68 -9.06 -14.08
N PRO A 114 -3.38 -8.34 -14.97
CA PRO A 114 -4.32 -7.31 -14.55
C PRO A 114 -5.52 -7.89 -13.81
N ARG A 115 -5.97 -7.17 -12.80
CA ARG A 115 -7.20 -7.49 -12.08
C ARG A 115 -8.40 -6.90 -12.82
N VAL A 116 -9.42 -7.70 -13.07
CA VAL A 116 -10.72 -7.20 -13.53
C VAL A 116 -11.31 -6.33 -12.41
N PRO A 117 -11.78 -5.10 -12.69
CA PRO A 117 -12.30 -4.22 -11.65
C PRO A 117 -13.46 -4.86 -10.88
N ASN A 118 -13.45 -4.73 -9.56
CA ASN A 118 -14.60 -5.09 -8.74
C ASN A 118 -15.75 -4.12 -9.00
N THR A 119 -15.45 -2.83 -9.21
CA THR A 119 -16.41 -1.77 -9.54
C THR A 119 -16.19 -1.27 -10.97
N PRO A 120 -16.80 -1.93 -11.99
CA PRO A 120 -16.53 -1.65 -13.40
C PRO A 120 -17.03 -0.27 -13.84
N LEU A 121 -18.05 0.27 -13.17
CA LEU A 121 -18.60 1.59 -13.49
C LEU A 121 -17.92 2.65 -12.62
N SER A 122 -16.82 3.20 -13.12
CA SER A 122 -16.04 4.19 -12.41
C SER A 122 -15.49 5.26 -13.33
N MET A 123 -15.29 6.45 -12.78
CA MET A 123 -14.68 7.57 -13.49
C MET A 123 -13.19 7.29 -13.72
N PRO A 124 -12.68 7.39 -14.95
CA PRO A 124 -11.25 7.32 -15.23
C PRO A 124 -10.46 8.36 -14.42
N LEU A 125 -9.21 8.06 -14.09
CA LEU A 125 -8.27 8.95 -13.39
C LEU A 125 -8.64 9.33 -11.94
N ALA A 126 -9.75 8.81 -11.40
CA ALA A 126 -10.14 9.03 -10.00
C ALA A 126 -10.17 7.70 -9.25
N GLN A 127 -9.37 7.59 -8.16
CA GLN A 127 -9.27 6.33 -7.39
C GLN A 127 -10.58 6.03 -6.65
N HIS A 128 -11.05 6.93 -5.82
CA HIS A 128 -12.24 6.72 -4.97
C HIS A 128 -13.15 7.95 -4.84
N THR A 129 -12.60 9.17 -4.95
CA THR A 129 -13.34 10.43 -4.75
C THR A 129 -13.09 11.35 -5.92
N LEU A 130 -14.15 11.97 -6.44
CA LEU A 130 -14.02 12.97 -7.48
C LEU A 130 -13.44 14.25 -6.90
N PRO A 131 -12.40 14.83 -7.51
CA PRO A 131 -11.91 16.15 -7.12
C PRO A 131 -13.04 17.18 -7.31
N ILE A 132 -13.07 18.23 -6.48
CA ILE A 132 -14.05 19.34 -6.48
C ILE A 132 -15.42 18.93 -5.90
N LEU A 133 -16.02 17.81 -6.34
CA LEU A 133 -17.35 17.38 -5.90
C LEU A 133 -17.34 16.61 -4.59
N ASN A 134 -16.20 16.07 -4.18
CA ASN A 134 -16.01 15.21 -2.99
C ASN A 134 -17.01 14.04 -2.89
N THR A 135 -17.51 13.57 -4.03
CA THR A 135 -18.40 12.41 -4.13
C THR A 135 -17.64 11.17 -4.60
N LYS A 136 -18.24 9.98 -4.43
CA LYS A 136 -17.65 8.73 -4.92
C LYS A 136 -17.41 8.80 -6.44
N SER A 137 -16.25 8.36 -6.89
CA SER A 137 -15.89 8.29 -8.32
C SER A 137 -16.36 7.01 -9.02
N TYR A 138 -17.11 6.17 -8.32
CA TYR A 138 -17.57 4.87 -8.81
C TYR A 138 -19.00 4.58 -8.33
N ILE A 139 -19.67 3.69 -9.06
CA ILE A 139 -20.98 3.15 -8.73
C ILE A 139 -20.76 1.79 -8.07
N GLU A 140 -21.41 1.54 -6.93
CA GLU A 140 -21.23 0.31 -6.15
C GLU A 140 -21.91 -0.92 -6.77
N TRP A 141 -22.81 -0.72 -7.72
CA TRP A 141 -23.48 -1.80 -8.43
C TRP A 141 -23.31 -1.62 -9.95
N PRO A 142 -22.98 -2.70 -10.70
CA PRO A 142 -22.65 -4.04 -10.22
C PRO A 142 -21.28 -4.11 -9.55
N GLN A 143 -21.14 -4.98 -8.55
CA GLN A 143 -19.87 -5.31 -7.94
C GLN A 143 -19.49 -6.74 -8.34
N TRP A 144 -18.33 -6.89 -9.00
CA TRP A 144 -17.87 -8.19 -9.47
C TRP A 144 -16.95 -8.86 -8.46
N LYS A 145 -16.99 -10.20 -8.43
CA LYS A 145 -16.04 -10.99 -7.63
C LYS A 145 -14.62 -10.82 -8.17
N TYR A 146 -13.64 -11.01 -7.28
CA TYR A 146 -12.23 -11.00 -7.68
C TYR A 146 -11.95 -11.94 -8.84
N LYS A 147 -11.24 -11.42 -9.84
CA LYS A 147 -10.72 -12.17 -10.98
C LYS A 147 -9.44 -11.51 -11.48
N ARG A 148 -8.42 -12.32 -11.69
CA ARG A 148 -7.15 -11.88 -12.30
C ARG A 148 -6.99 -12.53 -13.65
N VAL A 149 -6.59 -11.74 -14.63
CA VAL A 149 -6.27 -12.20 -15.99
C VAL A 149 -4.82 -12.70 -16.01
N PRO A 150 -4.47 -13.72 -16.80
CA PRO A 150 -3.08 -14.16 -16.92
C PRO A 150 -2.13 -13.04 -17.31
N GLY A 151 -1.01 -12.94 -16.59
CA GLY A 151 0.09 -12.00 -16.84
C GLY A 151 1.37 -12.71 -17.24
N PHE A 152 2.49 -11.98 -17.21
CA PHE A 152 3.80 -12.53 -17.60
C PHE A 152 4.50 -13.32 -16.49
N GLY A 153 4.06 -13.17 -15.23
CA GLY A 153 4.66 -13.86 -14.10
C GLY A 153 3.87 -13.71 -12.81
N LYS A 154 4.52 -14.09 -11.71
CA LYS A 154 4.02 -13.96 -10.34
C LYS A 154 4.91 -13.02 -9.54
N VAL A 155 4.41 -12.55 -8.41
CA VAL A 155 5.21 -11.80 -7.42
C VAL A 155 6.37 -12.70 -6.95
N LYS A 156 7.56 -12.14 -6.89
CA LYS A 156 8.78 -12.81 -6.43
C LYS A 156 9.29 -12.15 -5.17
N LEU A 157 10.11 -12.87 -4.44
CA LEU A 157 10.85 -12.33 -3.30
C LEU A 157 11.69 -11.12 -3.76
N ASN A 158 11.71 -10.07 -2.97
CA ASN A 158 12.34 -8.78 -3.22
C ASN A 158 11.70 -7.92 -4.32
N ASP A 159 10.64 -8.36 -5.01
CA ASP A 159 9.90 -7.46 -5.90
C ASP A 159 9.34 -6.26 -5.14
N ILE A 160 9.47 -5.06 -5.70
CA ILE A 160 8.68 -3.91 -5.27
C ILE A 160 7.28 -4.04 -5.89
N VAL A 161 6.24 -3.98 -5.07
CA VAL A 161 4.86 -4.28 -5.45
C VAL A 161 3.95 -3.11 -5.10
N VAL A 162 3.12 -2.69 -6.05
CA VAL A 162 1.99 -1.79 -5.79
C VAL A 162 0.76 -2.64 -5.50
N PHE A 163 0.07 -2.31 -4.41
CA PHE A 163 -1.14 -3.02 -3.97
C PHE A 163 -2.13 -2.07 -3.30
N ASN A 164 -3.39 -2.47 -3.23
CA ASN A 164 -4.39 -1.73 -2.47
C ASN A 164 -4.24 -2.01 -0.98
N PHE A 165 -4.41 -0.99 -0.15
CA PHE A 165 -4.21 -1.07 1.29
C PHE A 165 -5.07 -2.16 1.94
N PRO A 166 -4.49 -3.11 2.70
CA PRO A 166 -5.22 -4.22 3.29
C PRO A 166 -5.87 -3.83 4.63
N ALA A 167 -6.64 -2.75 4.64
CA ALA A 167 -7.31 -2.22 5.83
C ALA A 167 -8.57 -3.02 6.25
N GLY A 168 -8.73 -4.25 5.74
CA GLY A 168 -10.01 -4.94 5.87
C GLY A 168 -11.07 -4.29 4.98
N ASP A 169 -12.31 -4.19 5.48
CA ASP A 169 -13.45 -3.63 4.75
C ASP A 169 -13.84 -2.21 5.16
N THR A 170 -13.26 -1.69 6.23
CA THR A 170 -13.70 -0.48 6.93
C THR A 170 -12.65 0.63 6.84
N VAL A 171 -13.10 1.85 6.53
CA VAL A 171 -12.24 3.04 6.41
C VAL A 171 -12.88 4.22 7.13
N ALA A 172 -12.15 4.86 8.02
CA ALA A 172 -12.50 6.16 8.60
C ALA A 172 -11.97 7.28 7.68
N LEU A 173 -12.84 8.11 7.12
CA LEU A 173 -12.49 9.02 6.01
C LEU A 173 -11.42 10.06 6.35
N ASN A 174 -11.30 10.49 7.60
CA ASN A 174 -10.25 11.41 8.01
C ASN A 174 -8.91 10.71 8.31
N ASN A 175 -8.90 9.37 8.39
CA ASN A 175 -7.73 8.55 8.72
C ASN A 175 -7.52 7.40 7.72
N GLN A 176 -7.71 7.67 6.42
CA GLN A 176 -7.75 6.67 5.34
C GLN A 176 -6.45 5.85 5.18
N GLN A 177 -5.32 6.40 5.64
CA GLN A 177 -4.00 5.79 5.52
C GLN A 177 -3.63 4.92 6.72
N THR A 178 -4.50 4.81 7.72
CA THR A 178 -4.26 4.02 8.92
C THR A 178 -5.24 2.86 8.98
N ASP A 179 -4.75 1.71 9.40
CA ASP A 179 -5.57 0.51 9.62
C ASP A 179 -6.66 0.79 10.67
N PHE A 180 -7.92 0.59 10.29
CA PHE A 180 -9.07 0.87 11.15
C PHE A 180 -9.03 0.07 12.46
N TYR A 181 -8.55 -1.18 12.41
CA TYR A 181 -8.44 -2.02 13.61
C TYR A 181 -7.45 -1.41 14.62
N SER A 182 -6.33 -0.87 14.12
CA SER A 182 -5.33 -0.21 14.96
C SER A 182 -5.86 1.07 15.58
N ILE A 183 -6.60 1.89 14.82
CA ILE A 183 -7.22 3.11 15.36
C ILE A 183 -8.24 2.74 16.44
N ALA A 184 -9.14 1.81 16.15
CA ALA A 184 -10.18 1.40 17.08
C ALA A 184 -9.59 0.81 18.36
N TYR A 185 -8.58 -0.06 18.25
CA TYR A 185 -7.92 -0.62 19.41
C TYR A 185 -7.22 0.45 20.27
N GLY A 186 -6.48 1.37 19.63
CA GLY A 186 -5.78 2.46 20.33
C GLY A 186 -6.74 3.44 21.02
N GLU A 187 -7.86 3.79 20.38
CA GLU A 187 -8.89 4.63 21.00
C GLU A 187 -9.56 3.91 22.18
N GLY A 188 -9.80 2.61 22.05
CA GLY A 188 -10.31 1.81 23.16
C GLY A 188 -9.36 1.79 24.36
N GLN A 189 -8.06 1.61 24.14
CA GLN A 189 -7.08 1.66 25.21
C GLN A 189 -7.08 3.01 25.95
N ARG A 190 -7.25 4.13 25.22
CA ARG A 190 -7.31 5.48 25.84
C ARG A 190 -8.50 5.67 26.75
N LEU A 191 -9.59 4.95 26.55
CA LEU A 191 -10.78 5.02 27.40
C LEU A 191 -10.59 4.33 28.75
N TYR A 192 -9.58 3.47 28.87
CA TYR A 192 -9.30 2.73 30.11
C TYR A 192 -7.97 3.19 30.72
N PRO A 193 -8.00 4.01 31.79
CA PRO A 193 -6.80 4.63 32.36
C PRO A 193 -5.86 3.63 33.05
N LYS A 194 -6.37 2.47 33.45
CA LYS A 194 -5.56 1.34 33.92
C LYS A 194 -5.36 0.35 32.80
N GLN A 195 -4.12 0.23 32.35
CA GLN A 195 -3.76 -0.84 31.42
C GLN A 195 -3.83 -2.18 32.14
N ILE A 196 -4.41 -3.16 31.48
CA ILE A 196 -4.50 -4.53 31.96
C ILE A 196 -3.18 -5.23 31.66
N GLU A 197 -2.59 -5.88 32.65
CA GLU A 197 -1.35 -6.62 32.49
C GLU A 197 -1.62 -7.94 31.74
N MET A 198 -1.23 -7.98 30.48
CA MET A 198 -1.56 -9.07 29.56
C MET A 198 -0.76 -10.36 29.81
N ASP A 199 0.45 -10.27 30.38
CA ASP A 199 1.34 -11.43 30.63
C ASP A 199 0.74 -12.44 31.61
N SER A 200 -0.12 -11.99 32.54
CA SER A 200 -0.79 -12.87 33.52
C SER A 200 -2.07 -13.52 33.03
N LEU A 201 -2.55 -13.17 31.83
CA LEU A 201 -3.84 -13.61 31.31
C LEU A 201 -3.73 -14.84 30.40
N THR A 202 -4.76 -15.70 30.43
CA THR A 202 -4.93 -16.78 29.45
C THR A 202 -5.25 -16.20 28.07
N ARG A 203 -5.07 -16.98 26.99
CA ARG A 203 -5.41 -16.57 25.62
C ARG A 203 -6.86 -16.09 25.47
N GLN A 204 -7.80 -16.76 26.09
CA GLN A 204 -9.21 -16.37 26.07
C GLN A 204 -9.44 -15.03 26.78
N GLN A 205 -8.76 -14.80 27.91
CA GLN A 205 -8.82 -13.51 28.62
C GLN A 205 -8.17 -12.40 27.82
N GLN A 206 -7.00 -12.64 27.19
CA GLN A 206 -6.34 -11.68 26.29
C GLN A 206 -7.27 -11.30 25.13
N ARG A 207 -7.97 -12.28 24.56
CA ARG A 207 -8.98 -12.05 23.53
C ARG A 207 -10.12 -11.17 24.03
N ALA A 208 -10.65 -11.46 25.20
CA ALA A 208 -11.73 -10.67 25.80
C ALA A 208 -11.31 -9.21 26.06
N VAL A 209 -10.05 -8.97 26.47
CA VAL A 209 -9.48 -7.62 26.61
C VAL A 209 -9.36 -6.91 25.25
N TYR A 210 -8.89 -7.63 24.22
CA TYR A 210 -8.85 -7.07 22.88
C TYR A 210 -10.25 -6.67 22.40
N ASP A 211 -11.22 -7.54 22.54
CA ASP A 211 -12.60 -7.30 22.11
C ASP A 211 -13.23 -6.12 22.89
N LEU A 212 -12.91 -5.97 24.17
CA LEU A 212 -13.33 -4.84 25.00
C LEU A 212 -12.78 -3.52 24.43
N TYR A 213 -11.47 -3.44 24.21
CA TYR A 213 -10.84 -2.22 23.70
C TYR A 213 -11.27 -1.93 22.27
N TYR A 214 -11.28 -2.92 21.39
CA TYR A 214 -11.69 -2.74 20.00
C TYR A 214 -13.13 -2.24 19.88
N ASN A 215 -14.07 -2.84 20.62
CA ASN A 215 -15.48 -2.45 20.56
C ASN A 215 -15.72 -1.07 21.17
N ALA A 216 -15.07 -0.74 22.29
CA ALA A 216 -15.16 0.58 22.91
C ALA A 216 -14.61 1.67 21.98
N GLY A 217 -13.43 1.44 21.41
CA GLY A 217 -12.83 2.39 20.46
C GLY A 217 -13.61 2.52 19.16
N ARG A 218 -14.15 1.42 18.64
CA ARG A 218 -15.04 1.46 17.47
C ARG A 218 -16.27 2.33 17.72
N GLN A 219 -16.89 2.21 18.89
CA GLN A 219 -18.02 3.07 19.29
C GLN A 219 -17.58 4.54 19.40
N GLN A 220 -16.40 4.79 19.98
CA GLN A 220 -15.84 6.15 20.07
C GLN A 220 -15.63 6.77 18.68
N ILE A 221 -15.11 6.01 17.71
CA ILE A 221 -14.93 6.48 16.33
C ILE A 221 -16.29 6.79 15.68
N LEU A 222 -17.24 5.87 15.78
CA LEU A 222 -18.57 6.02 15.17
C LEU A 222 -19.36 7.20 15.76
N SER A 223 -19.17 7.50 17.04
CA SER A 223 -19.84 8.63 17.71
C SER A 223 -19.17 10.00 17.46
N ASN A 224 -17.96 10.03 16.85
CA ASN A 224 -17.20 11.24 16.63
C ASN A 224 -16.84 11.49 15.14
N PRO A 225 -17.83 11.62 14.23
CA PRO A 225 -17.58 11.79 12.80
C PRO A 225 -16.85 13.10 12.45
N ARG A 226 -16.85 14.10 13.36
CA ARG A 226 -16.07 15.33 13.17
C ARG A 226 -14.57 15.09 13.22
N VAL A 227 -14.11 14.12 14.02
CA VAL A 227 -12.69 13.78 14.20
C VAL A 227 -12.26 12.73 13.17
N TYR A 228 -13.01 11.63 13.05
CA TYR A 228 -12.63 10.47 12.25
C TYR A 228 -13.21 10.46 10.84
N GLY A 229 -14.13 11.37 10.53
CA GLY A 229 -14.93 11.33 9.31
C GLY A 229 -16.03 10.27 9.37
N GLU A 230 -16.74 10.08 8.28
CA GLU A 230 -17.66 8.97 8.11
C GLU A 230 -16.89 7.66 8.02
N VAL A 231 -17.41 6.60 8.65
CA VAL A 231 -16.86 5.25 8.55
C VAL A 231 -17.60 4.51 7.44
N ILE A 232 -16.88 4.18 6.38
CA ILE A 232 -17.45 3.58 5.17
C ILE A 232 -16.81 2.25 4.82
N TYR A 233 -17.55 1.42 4.08
CA TYR A 233 -17.00 0.31 3.33
C TYR A 233 -16.40 0.81 2.01
N ARG A 234 -15.25 0.26 1.64
CA ARG A 234 -14.60 0.58 0.37
C ARG A 234 -14.15 -0.71 -0.34
N PRO A 235 -14.66 -0.98 -1.57
CA PRO A 235 -14.22 -2.11 -2.37
C PRO A 235 -12.69 -2.13 -2.55
N VAL A 236 -12.10 -3.32 -2.72
CA VAL A 236 -10.64 -3.49 -2.78
C VAL A 236 -9.99 -2.58 -3.84
N ASP A 237 -10.58 -2.52 -5.03
CA ASP A 237 -10.07 -1.70 -6.15
C ASP A 237 -10.23 -0.17 -5.94
N ARG A 238 -10.87 0.25 -4.85
CA ARG A 238 -11.08 1.67 -4.48
C ARG A 238 -10.34 2.10 -3.22
N ARG A 239 -9.55 1.20 -2.61
CA ARG A 239 -8.71 1.53 -1.46
C ARG A 239 -7.45 2.27 -1.90
N GLU A 240 -6.77 2.89 -0.95
CA GLU A 240 -5.50 3.57 -1.18
C GLU A 240 -4.47 2.62 -1.80
N ASN A 241 -3.61 3.16 -2.66
CA ASN A 241 -2.52 2.39 -3.25
C ASN A 241 -1.26 2.54 -2.41
N TYR A 242 -0.68 1.42 -2.02
CA TYR A 242 0.59 1.32 -1.30
C TYR A 242 1.65 0.69 -2.18
N VAL A 243 2.90 1.00 -1.88
CA VAL A 243 4.06 0.38 -2.51
C VAL A 243 5.02 -0.08 -1.42
N LYS A 244 5.40 -1.37 -1.45
CA LYS A 244 6.32 -2.01 -0.51
C LYS A 244 7.12 -3.09 -1.23
N ARG A 245 8.16 -3.58 -0.58
CA ARG A 245 8.94 -4.75 -1.03
C ARG A 245 8.29 -6.03 -0.51
N CYS A 246 8.14 -7.02 -1.38
CA CYS A 246 7.69 -8.36 -1.00
C CYS A 246 8.85 -9.12 -0.36
N VAL A 247 8.78 -9.37 0.94
CA VAL A 247 9.81 -10.06 1.72
C VAL A 247 9.39 -11.47 2.16
N GLY A 248 8.17 -11.89 1.81
CA GLY A 248 7.68 -13.24 2.07
C GLY A 248 6.58 -13.63 1.09
N LEU A 249 6.67 -14.84 0.56
CA LEU A 249 5.80 -15.41 -0.45
C LEU A 249 4.81 -16.40 0.18
N PRO A 250 3.73 -16.77 -0.55
CA PRO A 250 2.79 -17.78 -0.08
C PRO A 250 3.50 -19.11 0.23
N GLY A 251 3.29 -19.63 1.44
CA GLY A 251 3.90 -20.86 1.93
C GLY A 251 5.17 -20.68 2.75
N ASP A 252 5.82 -19.50 2.68
CA ASP A 252 7.02 -19.20 3.44
C ASP A 252 6.72 -19.06 4.95
N THR A 253 7.72 -19.38 5.79
CA THR A 253 7.73 -19.01 7.21
C THR A 253 8.69 -17.85 7.42
N LEU A 254 8.14 -16.69 7.74
CA LEU A 254 8.91 -15.46 7.94
C LEU A 254 9.22 -15.26 9.42
N GLN A 255 10.45 -14.86 9.69
CA GLN A 255 10.90 -14.38 11.01
C GLN A 255 11.81 -13.16 10.82
N ILE A 256 11.79 -12.23 11.77
CA ILE A 256 12.75 -11.13 11.83
C ILE A 256 13.53 -11.27 13.12
N VAL A 257 14.86 -11.28 13.02
CA VAL A 257 15.79 -11.34 14.16
C VAL A 257 16.78 -10.19 14.04
N ASP A 258 16.79 -9.30 15.01
CA ASP A 258 17.63 -8.10 15.05
C ASP A 258 17.56 -7.27 13.74
N GLY A 259 16.34 -7.10 13.22
CA GLY A 259 16.07 -6.39 11.96
C GLY A 259 16.37 -7.17 10.68
N GLN A 260 16.98 -8.35 10.78
CA GLN A 260 17.28 -9.23 9.65
C GLN A 260 16.11 -10.15 9.35
N VAL A 261 15.62 -10.13 8.09
CA VAL A 261 14.54 -11.02 7.66
C VAL A 261 15.07 -12.40 7.34
N MET A 262 14.39 -13.41 7.86
CA MET A 262 14.64 -14.82 7.61
C MET A 262 13.42 -15.48 6.98
N ILE A 263 13.63 -16.32 5.98
CA ILE A 263 12.61 -17.16 5.34
C ILE A 263 13.00 -18.62 5.51
N ASP A 264 12.10 -19.42 6.07
CA ASP A 264 12.33 -20.85 6.37
C ASP A 264 13.64 -21.10 7.13
N GLY A 265 13.92 -20.21 8.11
CA GLY A 265 15.14 -20.28 8.92
C GLY A 265 16.42 -19.82 8.23
N LYS A 266 16.34 -19.32 7.00
CA LYS A 266 17.50 -18.80 6.25
C LYS A 266 17.43 -17.29 6.12
N VAL A 267 18.54 -16.62 6.38
CA VAL A 267 18.68 -15.18 6.18
C VAL A 267 18.51 -14.84 4.70
N ILE A 268 17.63 -13.89 4.38
CA ILE A 268 17.53 -13.35 3.03
C ILE A 268 18.43 -12.11 2.91
N GLU A 269 18.92 -11.87 1.69
CA GLU A 269 19.72 -10.69 1.40
C GLU A 269 18.88 -9.44 1.56
N ASN A 270 19.37 -8.51 2.37
CA ASN A 270 18.73 -7.21 2.56
C ASN A 270 18.95 -6.30 1.34
N PRO A 271 17.98 -5.43 1.00
CA PRO A 271 18.20 -4.39 0.01
C PRO A 271 19.39 -3.50 0.40
N GLU A 272 20.23 -3.09 -0.56
CA GLU A 272 21.36 -2.18 -0.35
C GLU A 272 20.95 -0.88 0.38
N ASN A 273 19.74 -0.42 0.11
CA ASN A 273 19.19 0.83 0.62
C ASN A 273 18.38 0.69 1.92
N LEU A 274 18.55 -0.41 2.63
CA LEU A 274 17.86 -0.64 3.91
C LEU A 274 18.21 0.46 4.92
N GLN A 275 17.19 1.03 5.57
CA GLN A 275 17.34 2.08 6.56
C GLN A 275 16.68 1.73 7.89
N PHE A 276 17.35 2.17 8.97
CA PHE A 276 16.79 2.21 10.33
C PHE A 276 16.87 3.63 10.88
N ASN A 277 16.04 3.99 11.84
CA ASN A 277 16.12 5.27 12.50
C ASN A 277 17.17 5.25 13.60
N TYR A 278 17.90 6.35 13.71
CA TYR A 278 18.92 6.57 14.73
C TYR A 278 18.78 7.96 15.33
N PHE A 279 19.09 8.06 16.61
CA PHE A 279 19.40 9.32 17.27
C PHE A 279 20.89 9.59 17.14
N VAL A 280 21.24 10.72 16.52
CA VAL A 280 22.60 11.13 16.21
C VAL A 280 22.93 12.38 17.01
N GLN A 281 23.74 12.25 18.07
CA GLN A 281 24.18 13.38 18.87
C GLN A 281 25.48 13.96 18.36
N THR A 282 25.53 15.28 18.23
CA THR A 282 26.73 15.99 17.79
C THR A 282 27.69 16.28 18.97
N THR A 283 28.88 16.79 18.64
CA THR A 283 29.85 17.28 19.65
C THR A 283 29.55 18.71 20.11
N GLY A 284 28.51 19.36 19.54
CA GLY A 284 28.11 20.75 19.83
C GLY A 284 27.68 21.53 18.58
N PRO A 285 28.36 21.43 17.45
CA PRO A 285 27.94 22.05 16.20
C PRO A 285 26.70 21.36 15.60
N TYR A 286 25.92 22.11 14.81
CA TYR A 286 24.82 21.55 14.02
C TYR A 286 25.37 20.83 12.78
N ILE A 287 24.65 19.81 12.31
CA ILE A 287 24.89 19.20 11.01
C ILE A 287 24.46 20.20 9.91
N THR A 288 25.31 20.42 8.92
CA THR A 288 25.05 21.42 7.87
C THR A 288 24.07 20.90 6.82
N GLU A 289 23.35 21.80 6.15
CA GLU A 289 22.48 21.48 5.02
C GLU A 289 23.24 20.75 3.90
N ASP A 290 24.50 21.11 3.65
CA ASP A 290 25.31 20.46 2.62
C ASP A 290 25.60 19.00 2.99
N MET A 291 25.87 18.70 4.25
CA MET A 291 26.06 17.32 4.72
C MET A 291 24.76 16.50 4.58
N PHE A 292 23.60 17.07 4.90
CA PHE A 292 22.31 16.40 4.67
C PHE A 292 22.07 16.14 3.17
N ARG A 293 22.46 17.07 2.31
CA ARG A 293 22.39 16.90 0.84
C ARG A 293 23.31 15.79 0.34
N GLU A 294 24.56 15.73 0.83
CA GLU A 294 25.52 14.67 0.49
C GLU A 294 25.02 13.31 0.90
N LEU A 295 24.45 13.19 2.11
CA LEU A 295 23.82 11.97 2.60
C LEU A 295 22.48 11.68 1.89
N GLY A 296 21.90 12.69 1.22
CA GLY A 296 20.59 12.61 0.56
C GLY A 296 19.47 12.42 1.56
N ILE A 297 19.53 13.03 2.74
CA ILE A 297 18.46 13.03 3.75
C ILE A 297 17.55 14.22 3.45
N SER A 298 16.26 13.95 3.22
CA SER A 298 15.26 14.98 2.93
C SER A 298 14.97 15.84 4.16
N LYS A 299 14.52 17.08 3.96
CA LYS A 299 14.15 17.96 5.09
C LYS A 299 13.07 17.37 5.99
N ALA A 300 12.16 16.58 5.41
CA ALA A 300 11.10 15.91 6.18
C ALA A 300 11.61 14.77 7.06
N ASP A 301 12.78 14.22 6.77
CA ASP A 301 13.41 13.13 7.52
C ASP A 301 14.44 13.65 8.55
N GLN A 302 14.52 14.97 8.73
CA GLN A 302 15.41 15.62 9.70
C GLN A 302 14.60 16.12 10.89
N THR A 303 14.59 15.40 12.01
CA THR A 303 14.01 15.90 13.25
C THR A 303 15.13 16.29 14.19
N LEU A 304 15.12 17.55 14.65
CA LEU A 304 16.14 18.11 15.54
C LEU A 304 15.56 18.23 16.97
N TYR A 305 16.36 17.81 17.94
CA TYR A 305 16.13 17.98 19.36
C TYR A 305 17.31 18.76 19.96
N ASP A 306 17.09 20.03 20.29
CA ASP A 306 18.07 20.94 20.88
C ASP A 306 17.53 21.70 22.09
N ASP A 307 16.35 21.28 22.58
CA ASP A 307 15.66 21.82 23.75
C ASP A 307 15.96 20.97 24.99
N SER A 308 16.13 21.64 26.13
CA SER A 308 16.37 21.00 27.45
C SER A 308 15.23 20.11 27.94
N SER A 309 14.03 20.26 27.41
CA SER A 309 12.87 19.38 27.73
C SER A 309 13.13 17.90 27.44
N TRP A 310 14.05 17.61 26.53
CA TRP A 310 14.38 16.25 26.08
C TRP A 310 15.60 15.64 26.80
N GLU A 311 16.32 16.42 27.63
CA GLU A 311 17.57 15.97 28.25
C GLU A 311 17.45 14.68 29.03
N GLU A 312 16.40 14.54 29.84
CA GLU A 312 16.21 13.33 30.66
C GLU A 312 15.92 12.10 29.78
N THR A 313 15.07 12.26 28.78
CA THR A 313 14.73 11.18 27.84
C THR A 313 15.98 10.67 27.12
N PHE A 314 16.80 11.58 26.60
CA PHE A 314 18.00 11.20 25.86
C PHE A 314 19.13 10.68 26.75
N ARG A 315 19.21 11.15 27.98
CA ARG A 315 20.17 10.61 28.96
C ARG A 315 19.91 9.13 29.23
N GLN A 316 18.66 8.69 29.33
CA GLN A 316 18.30 7.29 29.58
C GLN A 316 18.82 6.34 28.47
N ILE A 317 18.97 6.82 27.25
CA ILE A 317 19.56 6.07 26.12
C ILE A 317 21.04 6.40 25.88
N GLY A 318 21.65 7.14 26.82
CA GLY A 318 23.09 7.45 26.85
C GLY A 318 23.51 8.51 25.84
N LEU A 319 22.63 9.46 25.52
CA LEU A 319 22.90 10.65 24.72
C LEU A 319 22.93 11.87 25.64
N ASP A 320 24.07 12.08 26.32
CA ASP A 320 24.24 13.05 27.39
C ASP A 320 25.37 14.06 27.11
N ASN A 321 25.91 14.10 25.90
CA ASN A 321 26.96 15.03 25.52
C ASN A 321 26.48 16.50 25.62
N ARG A 322 27.36 17.36 26.09
CA ARG A 322 27.07 18.79 26.25
C ARG A 322 28.01 19.64 25.39
N ASN A 323 27.48 20.74 24.89
CA ASN A 323 28.27 21.72 24.18
C ASN A 323 29.15 22.55 25.15
N ALA A 324 29.99 23.43 24.58
CA ALA A 324 30.88 24.28 25.36
C ALA A 324 30.18 25.21 26.37
N GLN A 325 28.87 25.45 26.23
CA GLN A 325 28.03 26.24 27.12
C GLN A 325 27.32 25.38 28.17
N GLY A 326 27.62 24.09 28.26
CA GLY A 326 27.02 23.15 29.20
C GLY A 326 25.58 22.72 28.89
N LYS A 327 25.03 23.15 27.74
CA LYS A 327 23.72 22.70 27.25
C LYS A 327 23.85 21.37 26.51
N MET A 328 22.78 20.60 26.46
CA MET A 328 22.71 19.39 25.63
C MET A 328 23.11 19.71 24.17
N ALA A 329 24.07 18.94 23.64
CA ALA A 329 24.46 19.07 22.25
C ALA A 329 23.29 18.62 21.33
N PRO A 330 23.14 19.21 20.14
CA PRO A 330 22.07 18.88 19.20
C PRO A 330 21.98 17.38 18.94
N ILE A 331 20.76 16.85 18.97
CA ILE A 331 20.43 15.46 18.65
C ILE A 331 19.50 15.48 17.43
N TYR A 332 19.84 14.69 16.44
CA TYR A 332 19.02 14.50 15.25
C TYR A 332 18.42 13.10 15.23
N HIS A 333 17.17 12.99 14.86
CA HIS A 333 16.53 11.70 14.56
C HIS A 333 16.49 11.53 13.06
N LEU A 334 17.23 10.53 12.55
CA LEU A 334 17.53 10.36 11.13
C LEU A 334 17.37 8.90 10.69
N PRO A 335 16.76 8.63 9.52
CA PRO A 335 16.82 7.33 8.86
C PRO A 335 18.19 7.17 8.17
N LEU A 336 18.97 6.18 8.56
CA LEU A 336 20.32 5.94 8.03
C LEU A 336 20.41 4.55 7.39
N THR A 337 21.05 4.49 6.20
CA THR A 337 21.60 3.24 5.67
C THR A 337 22.91 2.91 6.38
N ASN A 338 23.40 1.67 6.23
CA ASN A 338 24.71 1.28 6.79
C ASN A 338 25.85 2.24 6.33
N LYS A 339 25.87 2.60 5.05
CA LYS A 339 26.86 3.52 4.50
C LYS A 339 26.77 4.90 5.13
N MET A 340 25.55 5.42 5.33
CA MET A 340 25.36 6.73 5.99
C MET A 340 25.78 6.68 7.47
N TYR A 341 25.44 5.58 8.16
CA TYR A 341 25.87 5.34 9.52
C TYR A 341 27.40 5.32 9.64
N GLU A 342 28.09 4.60 8.77
CA GLU A 342 29.58 4.55 8.73
C GLU A 342 30.16 5.93 8.46
N THR A 343 29.61 6.68 7.51
CA THR A 343 30.05 8.06 7.18
C THR A 343 29.92 8.98 8.38
N LEU A 344 28.78 9.00 9.04
CA LEU A 344 28.55 9.83 10.23
C LEU A 344 29.39 9.37 11.43
N SER A 345 29.42 8.07 11.72
CA SER A 345 30.17 7.51 12.85
C SER A 345 31.67 7.70 12.70
N GLY A 346 32.19 7.77 11.47
CA GLY A 346 33.58 8.09 11.15
C GLY A 346 33.94 9.57 11.42
N ASN A 347 32.97 10.48 11.42
CA ASN A 347 33.22 11.91 11.64
C ASN A 347 33.21 12.28 13.14
N LYS A 348 34.21 11.81 13.88
CA LYS A 348 34.33 12.01 15.34
C LYS A 348 34.47 13.49 15.76
N LYS A 349 34.81 14.39 14.83
CA LYS A 349 34.87 15.84 15.14
C LYS A 349 33.47 16.44 15.24
N LEU A 350 32.48 15.89 14.53
CA LEU A 350 31.10 16.39 14.50
C LEU A 350 30.17 15.51 15.31
N ILE A 351 30.31 14.20 15.25
CA ILE A 351 29.39 13.23 15.84
C ILE A 351 30.00 12.64 17.11
N SER A 352 29.30 12.82 18.23
CA SER A 352 29.64 12.28 19.54
C SER A 352 29.19 10.81 19.65
N LYS A 353 27.92 10.54 19.37
CA LYS A 353 27.32 9.22 19.53
C LYS A 353 26.15 9.01 18.57
N ILE A 354 25.95 7.78 18.17
CA ILE A 354 24.79 7.34 17.38
C ILE A 354 24.15 6.16 18.12
N VAL A 355 22.85 6.24 18.36
CA VAL A 355 22.05 5.19 19.03
C VAL A 355 20.87 4.84 18.15
N MET A 356 20.62 3.55 17.91
CA MET A 356 19.43 3.11 17.19
C MET A 356 18.18 3.51 17.99
N GLU A 357 17.12 3.90 17.29
CA GLU A 357 15.84 4.24 17.91
C GLU A 357 15.30 3.05 18.73
N PRO A 358 15.01 3.23 20.02
CA PRO A 358 14.50 2.17 20.90
C PRO A 358 13.17 1.59 20.41
N GLU A 359 12.92 0.31 20.74
CA GLU A 359 11.70 -0.39 20.30
C GLU A 359 10.42 0.15 20.95
N GLU A 360 10.53 0.83 22.07
CA GLU A 360 9.42 1.46 22.80
C GLU A 360 8.75 2.59 21.96
N TYR A 361 9.46 3.14 20.97
CA TYR A 361 8.91 4.12 20.03
C TYR A 361 8.08 3.48 18.91
N ALA A 362 8.15 2.15 18.74
CA ALA A 362 7.33 1.44 17.79
C ALA A 362 5.88 1.33 18.28
N GLY A 363 4.94 1.44 17.38
CA GLY A 363 3.54 1.13 17.68
C GLY A 363 3.31 -0.37 17.90
N GLN A 364 2.07 -0.74 18.20
CA GLN A 364 1.71 -2.14 18.39
C GLN A 364 1.80 -2.92 17.08
N MET A 365 2.32 -4.14 17.16
CA MET A 365 2.50 -5.04 16.05
C MET A 365 1.24 -5.90 15.78
N TYR A 366 1.08 -6.31 14.54
CA TYR A 366 0.13 -7.35 14.17
C TYR A 366 0.57 -8.72 14.75
N PRO A 367 -0.36 -9.57 15.22
CA PRO A 367 -1.80 -9.35 15.35
C PRO A 367 -2.14 -8.65 16.68
N LEU A 368 -3.04 -7.67 16.65
CA LEU A 368 -3.43 -6.90 17.83
C LEU A 368 -4.19 -7.73 18.88
N ASN A 369 -4.84 -8.80 18.45
CA ASN A 369 -5.66 -9.70 19.27
C ASN A 369 -4.87 -10.89 19.84
N LEU A 370 -3.53 -10.82 19.80
CA LEU A 370 -2.63 -11.78 20.39
C LEU A 370 -1.52 -11.02 21.12
N HIS A 371 -1.39 -11.25 22.42
CA HIS A 371 -0.28 -10.68 23.15
C HIS A 371 1.01 -11.45 22.84
N THR A 372 1.93 -10.79 22.15
CA THR A 372 3.26 -11.31 21.79
C THR A 372 4.34 -10.36 22.33
N LYS A 373 5.57 -10.86 22.39
CA LYS A 373 6.76 -10.02 22.65
C LYS A 373 7.40 -9.53 21.33
N TRP A 374 6.64 -9.59 20.25
CA TRP A 374 7.13 -9.14 18.94
C TRP A 374 7.25 -7.63 18.89
N ASN A 375 8.31 -7.19 18.26
CA ASN A 375 8.55 -5.79 17.95
C ASN A 375 9.00 -5.67 16.50
N ARG A 376 9.29 -4.46 16.01
CA ARG A 376 9.61 -4.24 14.61
C ARG A 376 10.92 -4.88 14.15
N ASN A 377 11.87 -5.16 15.08
CA ASN A 377 13.16 -5.77 14.80
C ASN A 377 13.24 -7.26 15.18
N ASN A 378 12.32 -7.74 16.05
CA ASN A 378 12.23 -9.14 16.47
C ASN A 378 10.76 -9.58 16.35
N TYR A 379 10.43 -10.31 15.27
CA TYR A 379 9.05 -10.60 14.88
C TYR A 379 8.91 -12.04 14.38
N GLY A 380 7.80 -12.68 14.71
CA GLY A 380 7.50 -14.03 14.26
C GLY A 380 8.10 -15.13 15.12
N PRO A 381 8.21 -16.37 14.62
CA PRO A 381 7.91 -16.80 13.25
C PRO A 381 6.42 -16.74 12.89
N ILE A 382 6.13 -16.46 11.61
CA ILE A 382 4.77 -16.42 11.07
C ILE A 382 4.74 -17.13 9.70
N TRP A 383 3.83 -18.09 9.54
CA TRP A 383 3.63 -18.74 8.25
C TRP A 383 2.70 -17.91 7.36
N ILE A 384 3.07 -17.73 6.09
CA ILE A 384 2.33 -16.94 5.12
C ILE A 384 1.35 -17.85 4.37
N PRO A 385 0.02 -17.59 4.42
CA PRO A 385 -0.95 -18.49 3.80
C PRO A 385 -0.79 -18.60 2.29
N ALA A 386 -0.92 -19.84 1.80
CA ALA A 386 -0.92 -20.17 0.37
C ALA A 386 -2.30 -20.69 -0.04
N LYS A 387 -2.72 -20.36 -1.24
CA LYS A 387 -3.98 -20.84 -1.83
C LYS A 387 -4.04 -22.37 -1.85
N GLY A 388 -5.11 -22.93 -1.32
CA GLY A 388 -5.32 -24.38 -1.24
C GLY A 388 -4.60 -25.05 -0.09
N ALA A 389 -3.76 -24.36 0.67
CA ALA A 389 -3.16 -24.92 1.87
C ALA A 389 -4.15 -24.91 3.04
N THR A 390 -4.13 -25.97 3.83
CA THR A 390 -4.99 -26.15 5.01
C THR A 390 -4.14 -26.09 6.26
N ILE A 391 -4.63 -25.35 7.27
CA ILE A 391 -4.03 -25.29 8.60
C ILE A 391 -5.02 -25.79 9.66
N THR A 392 -4.46 -26.30 10.76
CA THR A 392 -5.23 -26.53 11.98
C THR A 392 -5.26 -25.26 12.80
N LEU A 393 -6.46 -24.77 13.11
CA LEU A 393 -6.69 -23.58 13.92
C LEU A 393 -6.58 -23.90 15.40
N THR A 394 -5.84 -23.09 16.12
CA THR A 394 -5.67 -23.17 17.57
C THR A 394 -5.91 -21.81 18.21
N GLU A 395 -6.03 -21.74 19.52
CA GLU A 395 -6.15 -20.45 20.24
C GLU A 395 -4.93 -19.55 20.00
N ASP A 396 -3.74 -20.12 19.76
CA ASP A 396 -2.51 -19.38 19.52
C ASP A 396 -2.39 -18.84 18.10
N ASN A 397 -2.82 -19.58 17.08
CA ASN A 397 -2.65 -19.15 15.69
C ASN A 397 -3.89 -18.49 15.08
N LEU A 398 -5.07 -18.72 15.65
CA LEU A 398 -6.32 -18.11 15.17
C LEU A 398 -6.23 -16.57 15.06
N PRO A 399 -5.69 -15.84 16.06
CA PRO A 399 -5.53 -14.39 15.95
C PRO A 399 -4.70 -13.94 14.76
N ILE A 400 -3.70 -14.74 14.35
CA ILE A 400 -2.83 -14.46 13.22
C ILE A 400 -3.61 -14.54 11.90
N TYR A 401 -4.53 -15.51 11.77
CA TYR A 401 -5.22 -15.80 10.50
C TYR A 401 -6.68 -15.30 10.45
N GLU A 402 -7.21 -14.82 11.56
CA GLU A 402 -8.60 -14.36 11.66
C GLU A 402 -8.96 -13.31 10.59
N ARG A 403 -8.10 -12.32 10.39
CA ARG A 403 -8.32 -11.27 9.37
C ARG A 403 -8.36 -11.86 7.95
N CYS A 404 -7.54 -12.85 7.65
CA CYS A 404 -7.56 -13.56 6.38
C CYS A 404 -8.90 -14.29 6.18
N ILE A 405 -9.35 -15.02 7.21
CA ILE A 405 -10.56 -15.81 7.17
C ILE A 405 -11.82 -14.94 7.06
N VAL A 406 -11.91 -13.90 7.89
CA VAL A 406 -13.12 -13.07 8.02
C VAL A 406 -13.11 -11.93 6.98
N ALA A 407 -12.12 -11.04 7.06
CA ALA A 407 -12.16 -9.79 6.30
C ALA A 407 -11.80 -9.96 4.81
N TYR A 408 -10.88 -10.87 4.49
CA TYR A 408 -10.44 -11.04 3.11
C TYR A 408 -11.18 -12.15 2.38
N GLU A 409 -11.51 -13.26 3.06
CA GLU A 409 -12.20 -14.38 2.43
C GLU A 409 -13.70 -14.43 2.72
N GLY A 410 -14.22 -13.45 3.52
CA GLY A 410 -15.64 -13.19 3.70
C GLY A 410 -16.38 -14.28 4.49
N ASN A 411 -15.68 -14.98 5.40
CA ASN A 411 -16.31 -16.00 6.23
C ASN A 411 -16.79 -15.40 7.56
N LYS A 412 -17.80 -16.02 8.15
CA LYS A 412 -18.26 -15.75 9.50
C LYS A 412 -17.50 -16.65 10.47
N LEU A 413 -16.76 -16.07 11.41
CA LEU A 413 -16.03 -16.80 12.45
C LEU A 413 -16.72 -16.58 13.80
N GLU A 414 -16.96 -17.66 14.54
CA GLU A 414 -17.47 -17.64 15.90
C GLU A 414 -16.61 -18.56 16.77
N ILE A 415 -16.23 -18.06 17.95
CA ILE A 415 -15.53 -18.85 18.97
C ILE A 415 -16.56 -19.15 20.07
N LYS A 416 -16.82 -20.43 20.33
CA LYS A 416 -17.74 -20.90 21.37
C LYS A 416 -16.98 -21.71 22.40
N PRO A 417 -17.55 -21.95 23.59
CA PRO A 417 -16.89 -22.76 24.64
C PRO A 417 -16.47 -24.15 24.19
N ASP A 418 -17.14 -24.71 23.17
CA ASP A 418 -16.92 -26.04 22.64
C ASP A 418 -16.07 -26.10 21.38
N GLY A 419 -15.61 -24.93 20.85
CA GLY A 419 -14.69 -24.86 19.70
C GLY A 419 -14.92 -23.71 18.74
N ILE A 420 -14.22 -23.75 17.60
CA ILE A 420 -14.26 -22.76 16.53
C ILE A 420 -15.35 -23.14 15.53
N TYR A 421 -16.10 -22.14 15.08
CA TYR A 421 -17.16 -22.29 14.07
C TYR A 421 -16.87 -21.34 12.89
N ILE A 422 -16.86 -21.90 11.67
CA ILE A 422 -16.73 -21.12 10.43
C ILE A 422 -17.98 -21.33 9.60
N ASN A 423 -18.69 -20.24 9.27
CA ASN A 423 -19.97 -20.25 8.56
C ASN A 423 -21.05 -21.14 9.21
N GLY A 424 -20.99 -21.29 10.54
CA GLY A 424 -21.92 -22.10 11.32
C GLY A 424 -21.51 -23.56 11.48
N GLU A 425 -20.45 -24.03 10.83
CA GLU A 425 -19.93 -25.39 10.96
C GLU A 425 -18.77 -25.42 11.96
N LYS A 426 -18.79 -26.36 12.90
CA LYS A 426 -17.70 -26.57 13.85
C LYS A 426 -16.51 -27.19 13.12
N THR A 427 -15.37 -26.52 13.16
CA THR A 427 -14.14 -27.00 12.52
C THR A 427 -12.91 -26.43 13.22
N ASP A 428 -11.86 -27.23 13.24
CA ASP A 428 -10.52 -26.82 13.65
C ASP A 428 -9.58 -26.64 12.45
N GLN A 429 -10.09 -26.77 11.22
CA GLN A 429 -9.29 -26.64 10.00
C GLN A 429 -9.82 -25.54 9.11
N TYR A 430 -8.87 -24.87 8.44
CA TYR A 430 -9.20 -23.87 7.44
C TYR A 430 -8.32 -23.99 6.21
N THR A 431 -8.95 -24.02 5.02
CA THR A 431 -8.27 -24.03 3.72
C THR A 431 -8.37 -22.64 3.09
N PHE A 432 -7.21 -22.00 2.84
CA PHE A 432 -7.14 -20.66 2.27
C PHE A 432 -7.55 -20.65 0.79
N LYS A 433 -8.32 -19.65 0.40
CA LYS A 433 -8.85 -19.47 -0.97
C LYS A 433 -7.96 -18.61 -1.84
N MET A 434 -7.01 -17.85 -1.25
CA MET A 434 -6.11 -16.92 -1.92
C MET A 434 -4.66 -17.13 -1.47
N ASP A 435 -3.72 -16.67 -2.30
CA ASP A 435 -2.32 -16.46 -1.92
C ASP A 435 -2.18 -15.16 -1.10
N TYR A 436 -1.25 -15.18 -0.15
CA TYR A 436 -0.93 -14.03 0.69
C TYR A 436 0.54 -13.69 0.63
N TYR A 437 0.87 -12.44 0.87
CA TYR A 437 2.24 -11.92 0.81
C TYR A 437 2.56 -11.12 2.07
N TRP A 438 3.86 -11.05 2.39
CA TRP A 438 4.36 -10.18 3.45
C TRP A 438 5.16 -9.04 2.85
N MET A 439 4.71 -7.81 3.08
CA MET A 439 5.21 -6.60 2.45
C MET A 439 5.88 -5.70 3.47
N MET A 440 7.13 -5.31 3.25
CA MET A 440 7.85 -4.39 4.12
C MET A 440 8.45 -3.22 3.36
N GLY A 441 8.60 -2.07 4.03
CA GLY A 441 9.35 -0.95 3.50
C GLY A 441 10.84 -1.10 3.69
N ASP A 442 11.66 -0.51 2.81
CA ASP A 442 13.11 -0.49 2.94
C ASP A 442 13.55 0.46 4.05
N ASN A 443 12.78 1.52 4.32
CA ASN A 443 12.93 2.37 5.51
C ASN A 443 12.20 1.72 6.70
N ARG A 444 12.85 0.75 7.35
CA ARG A 444 12.27 -0.20 8.30
C ARG A 444 11.55 0.45 9.48
N HIS A 445 12.09 1.52 10.04
CA HIS A 445 11.50 2.20 11.19
C HIS A 445 10.50 3.30 10.79
N ASN A 446 10.52 3.72 9.53
CA ASN A 446 9.60 4.73 8.98
C ASN A 446 8.68 4.14 7.90
N SER A 447 8.15 2.95 8.18
CA SER A 447 7.24 2.24 7.28
C SER A 447 6.09 1.62 8.06
N ALA A 448 4.88 2.07 7.76
CA ALA A 448 3.69 1.29 8.04
C ALA A 448 3.60 0.17 6.99
N ASP A 449 3.72 -1.10 7.43
CA ASP A 449 3.80 -2.28 6.57
C ASP A 449 3.20 -3.53 7.23
N SER A 450 3.42 -4.71 6.69
CA SER A 450 2.80 -5.95 7.17
C SER A 450 3.06 -6.26 8.63
N ARG A 451 4.10 -5.72 9.25
CA ARG A 451 4.33 -5.83 10.70
C ARG A 451 3.22 -5.16 11.53
N TYR A 452 2.48 -4.22 10.94
CA TYR A 452 1.39 -3.47 11.58
C TYR A 452 0.00 -3.90 11.14
N TRP A 453 -0.22 -4.21 9.86
CA TRP A 453 -1.54 -4.60 9.33
C TRP A 453 -1.67 -6.07 8.94
N GLY A 454 -0.57 -6.86 8.95
CA GLY A 454 -0.59 -8.28 8.60
C GLY A 454 -0.44 -8.55 7.09
N PHE A 455 -1.08 -9.60 6.63
CA PHE A 455 -0.94 -10.13 5.29
C PHE A 455 -1.58 -9.24 4.20
N VAL A 456 -0.99 -9.28 3.01
CA VAL A 456 -1.56 -8.68 1.80
C VAL A 456 -2.08 -9.80 0.90
N PRO A 457 -3.41 -9.92 0.69
CA PRO A 457 -3.97 -10.96 -0.16
C PRO A 457 -3.75 -10.68 -1.65
N GLU A 458 -3.75 -11.73 -2.47
CA GLU A 458 -3.49 -11.64 -3.91
C GLU A 458 -4.43 -10.70 -4.66
N ASP A 459 -5.69 -10.59 -4.22
CA ASP A 459 -6.69 -9.71 -4.82
C ASP A 459 -6.40 -8.22 -4.60
N HIS A 460 -5.51 -7.86 -3.67
CA HIS A 460 -5.03 -6.49 -3.44
C HIS A 460 -3.85 -6.11 -4.34
N VAL A 461 -3.12 -7.07 -4.92
CA VAL A 461 -1.96 -6.79 -5.78
C VAL A 461 -2.40 -6.07 -7.05
N VAL A 462 -1.80 -4.90 -7.32
CA VAL A 462 -2.10 -4.05 -8.48
C VAL A 462 -1.11 -4.27 -9.61
N GLY A 463 0.21 -4.22 -9.34
CA GLY A 463 1.22 -4.37 -10.37
C GLY A 463 2.65 -4.16 -9.87
N LYS A 464 3.60 -4.23 -10.81
CA LYS A 464 5.03 -4.03 -10.56
C LYS A 464 5.48 -2.67 -11.11
N PRO A 465 6.10 -1.80 -10.30
CA PRO A 465 6.82 -0.64 -10.83
C PRO A 465 7.97 -1.12 -11.72
N ILE A 466 8.07 -0.57 -12.91
CA ILE A 466 9.11 -0.95 -13.88
C ILE A 466 10.13 0.15 -14.05
N VAL A 467 9.67 1.40 -14.15
CA VAL A 467 10.54 2.53 -14.43
C VAL A 467 10.07 3.78 -13.70
N VAL A 468 11.02 4.56 -13.21
CA VAL A 468 10.82 5.96 -12.78
C VAL A 468 10.93 6.82 -14.03
N TRP A 469 9.81 7.34 -14.54
CA TRP A 469 9.84 8.14 -15.78
C TRP A 469 10.06 9.64 -15.53
N LEU A 470 9.78 10.11 -14.30
CA LEU A 470 10.05 11.48 -13.85
C LEU A 470 10.34 11.46 -12.35
N SER A 471 11.22 12.33 -11.87
CA SER A 471 11.50 12.50 -10.44
C SER A 471 11.64 13.98 -10.10
N LEU A 472 10.83 14.46 -9.16
CA LEU A 472 10.80 15.85 -8.72
C LEU A 472 11.17 15.95 -7.25
N ASP A 473 12.24 16.69 -6.95
CA ASP A 473 12.64 16.98 -5.58
C ASP A 473 11.69 17.99 -4.94
N LYS A 474 11.05 17.61 -3.83
CA LYS A 474 10.12 18.50 -3.11
C LYS A 474 10.82 19.66 -2.39
N ASP A 475 12.08 19.44 -2.02
CA ASP A 475 12.88 20.39 -1.23
C ASP A 475 13.62 21.42 -2.09
N ARG A 476 13.52 21.32 -3.44
CA ARG A 476 14.21 22.18 -4.40
C ARG A 476 13.26 22.98 -5.31
N GLY A 477 13.71 24.18 -5.69
CA GLY A 477 13.04 25.03 -6.69
C GLY A 477 13.32 24.59 -8.13
N TRP A 478 12.55 25.12 -9.09
CA TRP A 478 12.69 24.79 -10.52
C TRP A 478 14.08 25.11 -11.08
N PHE A 479 14.74 26.15 -10.57
CA PHE A 479 16.08 26.57 -10.97
C PHE A 479 17.20 26.05 -10.05
N ASP A 480 16.86 25.27 -9.01
CA ASP A 480 17.77 24.73 -8.01
C ASP A 480 17.73 23.19 -7.99
N GLY A 481 17.56 22.57 -9.15
CA GLY A 481 17.61 21.11 -9.25
C GLY A 481 16.32 20.38 -8.88
N LYS A 482 15.15 20.98 -9.12
CA LYS A 482 13.83 20.36 -8.95
C LYS A 482 13.71 19.01 -9.65
N ILE A 483 14.26 18.91 -10.85
CA ILE A 483 14.25 17.66 -11.63
C ILE A 483 15.50 16.86 -11.29
N ARG A 484 15.30 15.64 -10.80
CA ARG A 484 16.39 14.67 -10.57
C ARG A 484 16.70 13.92 -11.86
N TRP A 485 17.55 14.55 -12.72
CA TRP A 485 17.87 14.04 -14.05
C TRP A 485 18.46 12.62 -14.05
N ASN A 486 19.22 12.25 -13.01
CA ASN A 486 19.83 10.94 -12.85
C ASN A 486 18.82 9.83 -12.54
N ARG A 487 17.55 10.19 -12.29
CA ARG A 487 16.46 9.23 -12.06
C ARG A 487 15.49 9.12 -13.23
N LEU A 488 15.67 9.92 -14.27
CA LEU A 488 14.82 9.88 -15.46
C LEU A 488 15.01 8.54 -16.16
N PHE A 489 13.90 7.83 -16.43
CA PHE A 489 13.88 6.50 -17.04
C PHE A 489 14.73 5.45 -16.30
N LYS A 490 14.96 5.63 -15.00
CA LYS A 490 15.64 4.64 -14.17
C LYS A 490 14.74 3.41 -13.97
N TRP A 491 15.29 2.22 -14.25
CA TRP A 491 14.63 0.97 -13.94
C TRP A 491 14.48 0.79 -12.43
N VAL A 492 13.39 0.15 -12.04
CA VAL A 492 13.09 -0.20 -10.64
C VAL A 492 13.47 -1.67 -10.45
N ASP A 493 14.43 -1.92 -9.54
CA ASP A 493 14.97 -3.24 -9.21
C ASP A 493 14.37 -3.77 -7.90
#